data_abcce9f8764cc3bc3f4948dfe7475969
#
_entry.id   abcce9f8764cc3bc3f4948dfe7475969
#
_cell.length_a   1.000
_cell.length_b   1.000
_cell.length_c   1.000
_cell.angle_alpha   90.00
_cell.angle_beta   90.00
_cell.angle_gamma   90.00
#
_symmetry.space_group_name_H-M   'P 1'
#
loop_
_entity.id
_entity.type
_entity.pdbx_description
1 polymer ?
#
loop_
_entity_poly.entity_id
_entity_poly.type
_entity_poly.pdbx_seq_one_letter_code
_entity_poly.pdbx_strand_id
1 'polypeptide(L)'
;MGTAAEQGFRKAEFQSSLPGKAVRCGLCPRRCTIAEGKAGYCGVRRNEGGILRSLAYGHPVALQIDPIEKKPLCQFLPGSRTYSIGTFGCNLGCLFCQNSELSRGEYDPDDLGEEVRPEWLVADAVRNGCESIAFTYNEPTVFAEYALEIARCAHRAGLKTVLVSNGFITPEAAETLYPEIDAANFDMKGFSERFYKELCGGSLEPVLEAFRIFRRHGGHAEYTTLILPGKNDSLEMTDAWLDWVETCLDREVPLHFTAYHPAYRYHASPPTPPALLRTIREHAIRRGFPNIYLGNIR
;
A
#
# COMPACT_ATOMS: atom_id res chain seq x y z
N MET A 1 14.71 -38.84 -14.70
CA MET A 1 14.66 -38.65 -13.23
C MET A 1 15.12 -37.24 -12.93
N GLY A 2 14.21 -36.28 -12.94
CA GLY A 2 14.50 -34.89 -12.61
C GLY A 2 14.59 -34.79 -11.10
N THR A 3 15.66 -34.20 -10.63
CA THR A 3 15.88 -33.83 -9.22
C THR A 3 14.70 -32.97 -8.75
N ALA A 4 14.08 -33.35 -7.65
CA ALA A 4 13.10 -32.52 -6.96
C ALA A 4 13.76 -31.15 -6.71
N ALA A 5 13.30 -30.13 -7.44
CA ALA A 5 13.67 -28.74 -7.17
C ALA A 5 13.27 -28.47 -5.70
N GLU A 6 14.18 -27.90 -4.95
CA GLU A 6 13.90 -27.37 -3.62
C GLU A 6 12.72 -26.41 -3.73
N GLN A 7 11.52 -26.89 -3.38
CA GLN A 7 10.29 -26.10 -3.31
C GLN A 7 10.35 -25.20 -2.06
N GLY A 8 11.19 -24.18 -2.14
CA GLY A 8 11.27 -23.14 -1.13
C GLY A 8 10.65 -21.84 -1.66
N PHE A 9 10.00 -21.07 -0.81
CA PHE A 9 9.48 -19.74 -1.15
C PHE A 9 10.53 -18.84 -1.82
N ARG A 10 10.09 -17.91 -2.65
CA ARG A 10 10.95 -16.98 -3.38
C ARG A 10 11.90 -16.25 -2.42
N LYS A 11 13.20 -16.24 -2.74
CA LYS A 11 14.17 -15.43 -2.02
C LYS A 11 13.76 -13.95 -2.10
N ALA A 12 13.67 -13.32 -0.93
CA ALA A 12 13.33 -11.90 -0.83
C ALA A 12 14.56 -11.03 -1.09
N GLU A 13 14.34 -9.88 -1.71
CA GLU A 13 15.34 -8.83 -1.87
C GLU A 13 15.44 -7.95 -0.61
N PHE A 14 16.29 -6.93 -0.64
CA PHE A 14 16.47 -5.98 0.46
C PHE A 14 16.82 -6.65 1.79
N GLN A 15 17.72 -7.64 1.76
CA GLN A 15 18.22 -8.31 2.97
C GLN A 15 19.73 -8.11 3.16
N SER A 16 20.16 -8.11 4.41
CA SER A 16 21.56 -8.27 4.79
C SER A 16 21.72 -9.36 5.84
N SER A 17 22.79 -10.17 5.71
CA SER A 17 23.08 -11.24 6.64
C SER A 17 23.65 -10.68 7.95
N LEU A 18 23.29 -11.32 9.06
CA LEU A 18 23.77 -11.00 10.40
C LEU A 18 24.40 -12.26 11.05
N PRO A 19 25.19 -12.13 12.13
CA PRO A 19 25.71 -13.27 12.87
C PRO A 19 24.59 -14.23 13.33
N GLY A 20 24.93 -15.53 13.46
CA GLY A 20 24.00 -16.56 13.95
C GLY A 20 22.84 -16.85 12.99
N LYS A 21 23.05 -16.71 11.69
CA LYS A 21 22.03 -16.88 10.64
C LYS A 21 20.83 -15.93 10.76
N ALA A 22 20.91 -14.88 11.56
CA ALA A 22 19.89 -13.83 11.54
C ALA A 22 19.99 -13.02 10.25
N VAL A 23 18.89 -12.40 9.82
CA VAL A 23 18.84 -11.50 8.68
C VAL A 23 18.21 -10.17 9.06
N ARG A 24 18.68 -9.08 8.46
CA ARG A 24 18.02 -7.78 8.53
C ARG A 24 17.25 -7.54 7.24
N CYS A 25 15.95 -7.26 7.37
CA CYS A 25 15.11 -6.85 6.27
C CYS A 25 15.22 -5.33 6.07
N GLY A 26 15.56 -4.89 4.88
CA GLY A 26 15.71 -3.47 4.51
C GLY A 26 14.53 -2.89 3.73
N LEU A 27 13.44 -3.64 3.54
CA LEU A 27 12.34 -3.26 2.66
C LEU A 27 11.51 -2.07 3.18
N CYS A 28 11.29 -1.99 4.47
CA CYS A 28 10.52 -0.91 5.10
C CYS A 28 11.26 -0.33 6.32
N PRO A 29 10.84 0.83 6.84
CA PRO A 29 11.51 1.52 7.95
C PRO A 29 11.58 0.75 9.26
N ARG A 30 10.84 -0.37 9.39
CA ARG A 30 10.97 -1.26 10.57
C ARG A 30 12.33 -1.94 10.65
N ARG A 31 13.00 -2.16 9.52
CA ARG A 31 14.34 -2.79 9.44
C ARG A 31 14.46 -3.99 10.39
N CYS A 32 13.46 -4.88 10.34
CA CYS A 32 13.35 -6.03 11.24
C CYS A 32 14.63 -6.86 11.24
N THR A 33 15.17 -7.17 12.43
CA THR A 33 16.15 -8.22 12.64
C THR A 33 15.40 -9.53 12.90
N ILE A 34 15.54 -10.49 12.00
CA ILE A 34 14.72 -11.71 11.95
C ILE A 34 15.64 -12.90 12.23
N ALA A 35 15.43 -13.57 13.36
CA ALA A 35 16.13 -14.81 13.70
C ALA A 35 15.69 -15.96 12.78
N GLU A 36 16.53 -17.01 12.69
CA GLU A 36 16.22 -18.21 11.91
C GLU A 36 14.86 -18.80 12.31
N GLY A 37 14.04 -19.16 11.31
CA GLY A 37 12.69 -19.73 11.49
C GLY A 37 11.61 -18.69 11.88
N LYS A 38 11.95 -17.41 12.03
CA LYS A 38 11.00 -16.34 12.40
C LYS A 38 10.64 -15.47 11.20
N ALA A 39 9.51 -14.76 11.34
CA ALA A 39 9.06 -13.75 10.38
C ALA A 39 9.25 -12.33 10.90
N GLY A 40 9.32 -11.36 9.98
CA GLY A 40 9.29 -9.95 10.30
C GLY A 40 7.89 -9.50 10.75
N TYR A 41 7.78 -8.23 11.17
CA TYR A 41 6.51 -7.64 11.65
C TYR A 41 5.33 -7.80 10.68
N CYS A 42 5.59 -7.78 9.38
CA CYS A 42 4.55 -7.93 8.34
C CYS A 42 3.99 -9.36 8.24
N GLY A 43 4.61 -10.35 8.87
CA GLY A 43 4.20 -11.76 8.83
C GLY A 43 4.66 -12.53 7.59
N VAL A 44 5.04 -11.86 6.50
CA VAL A 44 5.25 -12.49 5.19
C VAL A 44 6.71 -12.58 4.73
N ARG A 45 7.61 -11.96 5.45
CA ARG A 45 9.06 -12.05 5.17
C ARG A 45 9.71 -12.89 6.27
N ARG A 46 10.02 -14.15 5.95
CA ARG A 46 10.51 -15.17 6.88
C ARG A 46 11.97 -15.51 6.63
N ASN A 47 12.72 -15.69 7.70
CA ASN A 47 14.11 -16.15 7.61
C ASN A 47 14.16 -17.68 7.64
N GLU A 48 14.68 -18.26 6.58
CA GLU A 48 14.93 -19.70 6.44
C GLU A 48 16.42 -19.95 6.19
N GLY A 49 17.09 -20.51 7.19
CA GLY A 49 18.51 -20.85 7.10
C GLY A 49 19.45 -19.65 6.90
N GLY A 50 19.09 -18.42 7.27
CA GLY A 50 19.88 -17.21 7.01
C GLY A 50 19.54 -16.52 5.69
N ILE A 51 18.48 -16.96 5.01
CA ILE A 51 17.95 -16.37 3.78
C ILE A 51 16.54 -15.87 4.04
N LEU A 52 16.27 -14.61 3.70
CA LEU A 52 14.93 -14.05 3.77
C LEU A 52 14.09 -14.56 2.60
N ARG A 53 12.91 -15.12 2.90
CA ARG A 53 11.93 -15.61 1.94
C ARG A 53 10.69 -14.74 1.96
N SER A 54 10.05 -14.56 0.80
CA SER A 54 8.76 -13.89 0.66
C SER A 54 7.65 -14.93 0.54
N LEU A 55 6.83 -15.07 1.58
CA LEU A 55 5.67 -15.98 1.58
C LEU A 55 4.54 -15.43 0.69
N ALA A 56 4.49 -14.13 0.47
CA ALA A 56 3.45 -13.49 -0.34
C ALA A 56 3.75 -13.51 -1.85
N TYR A 57 4.97 -13.86 -2.26
CA TYR A 57 5.31 -13.98 -3.67
C TYR A 57 4.60 -15.19 -4.28
N GLY A 58 3.84 -14.94 -5.35
CA GLY A 58 3.09 -15.98 -6.04
C GLY A 58 1.77 -16.40 -5.36
N HIS A 59 1.43 -15.83 -4.20
CA HIS A 59 0.25 -16.22 -3.43
C HIS A 59 -0.76 -15.08 -3.29
N PRO A 60 -1.45 -14.66 -4.39
CA PRO A 60 -2.54 -13.71 -4.31
C PRO A 60 -3.74 -14.36 -3.62
N VAL A 61 -4.30 -13.68 -2.62
CA VAL A 61 -5.49 -14.14 -1.87
C VAL A 61 -6.74 -13.32 -2.19
N ALA A 62 -6.57 -12.22 -2.95
CA ALA A 62 -7.67 -11.41 -3.43
C ALA A 62 -7.40 -11.01 -4.89
N LEU A 63 -8.28 -11.46 -5.79
CA LEU A 63 -8.27 -11.10 -7.21
C LEU A 63 -9.66 -10.58 -7.58
N GLN A 64 -9.75 -9.34 -8.05
CA GLN A 64 -11.02 -8.70 -8.40
C GLN A 64 -10.85 -7.79 -9.62
N ILE A 65 -11.94 -7.62 -10.37
CA ILE A 65 -12.03 -6.59 -11.39
C ILE A 65 -12.84 -5.44 -10.82
N ASP A 66 -12.21 -4.30 -10.66
CA ASP A 66 -12.80 -3.11 -10.05
C ASP A 66 -12.79 -1.91 -11.02
N PRO A 67 -13.72 -0.95 -10.88
CA PRO A 67 -13.52 0.36 -11.48
C PRO A 67 -12.30 1.04 -10.85
N ILE A 68 -11.58 1.83 -11.66
CA ILE A 68 -10.35 2.50 -11.21
C ILE A 68 -10.61 3.45 -10.04
N GLU A 69 -11.78 4.07 -9.97
CA GLU A 69 -12.19 4.98 -8.89
C GLU A 69 -12.28 4.28 -7.53
N LYS A 70 -12.41 2.95 -7.51
CA LYS A 70 -12.34 2.17 -6.26
C LYS A 70 -10.91 2.05 -5.70
N LYS A 71 -9.90 2.47 -6.50
CA LYS A 71 -8.49 2.60 -6.06
C LYS A 71 -8.17 4.03 -5.59
N PRO A 72 -9.12 4.79 -5.18
CA PRO A 72 -9.36 6.23 -5.19
C PRO A 72 -8.46 6.98 -6.20
N LEU A 73 -8.60 6.63 -7.48
CA LEU A 73 -7.96 7.32 -8.61
C LEU A 73 -9.07 7.93 -9.48
N CYS A 74 -9.27 9.24 -9.34
CA CYS A 74 -10.30 9.97 -10.07
C CYS A 74 -9.78 10.64 -11.34
N GLN A 75 -8.48 10.85 -11.45
CA GLN A 75 -7.84 11.55 -12.57
C GLN A 75 -6.94 10.65 -13.41
N PHE A 76 -6.75 9.41 -13.01
CA PHE A 76 -5.99 8.41 -13.78
C PHE A 76 -6.95 7.40 -14.42
N LEU A 77 -6.97 7.33 -15.76
CA LEU A 77 -7.81 6.43 -16.56
C LEU A 77 -9.29 6.38 -16.09
N PRO A 78 -9.98 7.52 -15.93
CA PRO A 78 -11.33 7.56 -15.38
C PRO A 78 -12.30 6.68 -16.18
N GLY A 79 -13.14 5.90 -15.48
CA GLY A 79 -14.10 4.96 -16.07
C GLY A 79 -13.51 3.63 -16.54
N SER A 80 -12.18 3.42 -16.38
CA SER A 80 -11.52 2.18 -16.77
C SER A 80 -11.71 1.06 -15.74
N ARG A 81 -11.39 -0.17 -16.16
CA ARG A 81 -11.36 -1.35 -15.30
C ARG A 81 -9.92 -1.69 -14.92
N THR A 82 -9.70 -2.00 -13.66
CA THR A 82 -8.41 -2.44 -13.16
C THR A 82 -8.48 -3.86 -12.59
N TYR A 83 -7.47 -4.68 -12.88
CA TYR A 83 -7.31 -6.00 -12.28
C TYR A 83 -6.60 -5.86 -10.94
N SER A 84 -7.35 -6.02 -9.85
CA SER A 84 -6.90 -5.77 -8.48
C SER A 84 -6.31 -7.02 -7.86
N ILE A 85 -5.08 -6.91 -7.36
CA ILE A 85 -4.32 -8.00 -6.77
C ILE A 85 -3.99 -7.63 -5.32
N GLY A 86 -4.39 -8.47 -4.38
CA GLY A 86 -3.98 -8.44 -3.00
C GLY A 86 -3.36 -9.76 -2.56
N THR A 87 -2.36 -9.66 -1.72
CA THR A 87 -1.76 -10.79 -1.01
C THR A 87 -2.15 -10.72 0.47
N PHE A 88 -1.26 -11.02 1.36
CA PHE A 88 -1.47 -10.93 2.80
C PHE A 88 -0.30 -10.22 3.50
N GLY A 89 -0.53 -9.83 4.76
CA GLY A 89 0.44 -9.10 5.56
C GLY A 89 0.48 -7.58 5.29
N CYS A 90 1.03 -6.84 6.25
CA CYS A 90 1.19 -5.39 6.19
C CYS A 90 2.32 -4.94 7.13
N ASN A 91 3.08 -3.94 6.72
CA ASN A 91 4.14 -3.35 7.53
C ASN A 91 3.67 -2.29 8.54
N LEU A 92 2.39 -1.85 8.49
CA LEU A 92 1.72 -1.08 9.54
C LEU A 92 0.74 -1.95 10.33
N GLY A 93 0.38 -1.50 11.53
CA GLY A 93 -0.57 -2.15 12.43
C GLY A 93 -1.76 -1.28 12.76
N CYS A 94 -2.35 -0.63 11.77
CA CYS A 94 -3.46 0.30 11.97
C CYS A 94 -4.60 -0.35 12.75
N LEU A 95 -4.97 0.25 13.89
CA LEU A 95 -6.05 -0.28 14.75
C LEU A 95 -7.42 -0.23 14.05
N PHE A 96 -7.57 0.67 13.08
CA PHE A 96 -8.80 0.92 12.29
C PHE A 96 -8.75 0.26 10.90
N CYS A 97 -7.94 -0.77 10.68
CA CYS A 97 -7.77 -1.41 9.38
C CYS A 97 -9.07 -2.03 8.88
N GLN A 98 -9.55 -1.60 7.70
CA GLN A 98 -10.76 -2.15 7.08
C GLN A 98 -10.52 -3.50 6.40
N ASN A 99 -9.24 -3.81 6.07
CA ASN A 99 -8.81 -5.08 5.46
C ASN A 99 -7.95 -5.89 6.45
N SER A 100 -8.34 -5.92 7.74
CA SER A 100 -7.55 -6.56 8.79
C SER A 100 -7.37 -8.06 8.58
N GLU A 101 -8.33 -8.73 7.97
CA GLU A 101 -8.25 -10.17 7.64
C GLU A 101 -7.05 -10.45 6.72
N LEU A 102 -6.84 -9.64 5.69
CA LEU A 102 -5.70 -9.76 4.79
C LEU A 102 -4.40 -9.22 5.41
N SER A 103 -4.50 -8.11 6.14
CA SER A 103 -3.31 -7.39 6.64
C SER A 103 -2.74 -7.99 7.92
N ARG A 104 -3.55 -8.72 8.71
CA ARG A 104 -3.24 -9.22 10.05
C ARG A 104 -3.71 -10.65 10.31
N GLY A 105 -4.27 -11.32 9.31
CA GLY A 105 -4.58 -12.75 9.38
C GLY A 105 -3.31 -13.57 9.63
N GLU A 106 -3.48 -14.71 10.25
CA GLU A 106 -2.44 -15.73 10.35
C GLU A 106 -2.53 -16.60 9.11
N TYR A 107 -1.41 -16.77 8.42
CA TYR A 107 -1.31 -17.61 7.23
C TYR A 107 -0.29 -18.72 7.49
N ASP A 108 -0.73 -19.96 7.40
CA ASP A 108 0.17 -21.09 7.44
C ASP A 108 0.83 -21.25 6.07
N PRO A 109 2.17 -21.27 6.00
CA PRO A 109 2.87 -21.50 4.73
C PRO A 109 2.45 -22.79 4.02
N ASP A 110 2.05 -23.81 4.77
CA ASP A 110 1.63 -25.10 4.21
C ASP A 110 0.23 -25.06 3.54
N ASP A 111 -0.56 -24.00 3.84
CA ASP A 111 -1.90 -23.79 3.27
C ASP A 111 -1.92 -22.85 2.04
N LEU A 112 -0.76 -22.30 1.62
CA LEU A 112 -0.72 -21.25 0.60
C LEU A 112 -0.96 -21.72 -0.85
N GLY A 113 -1.09 -23.01 -1.10
CA GLY A 113 -1.36 -23.52 -2.44
C GLY A 113 -0.21 -23.34 -3.44
N GLU A 114 -0.50 -23.52 -4.73
CA GLU A 114 0.49 -23.37 -5.80
C GLU A 114 0.79 -21.90 -6.12
N GLU A 115 2.03 -21.62 -6.53
CA GLU A 115 2.47 -20.28 -6.93
C GLU A 115 1.79 -19.85 -8.24
N VAL A 116 1.11 -18.69 -8.21
CA VAL A 116 0.52 -18.05 -9.39
C VAL A 116 1.55 -17.16 -10.06
N ARG A 117 1.93 -17.52 -11.30
CA ARG A 117 2.94 -16.78 -12.04
C ARG A 117 2.43 -15.42 -12.53
N PRO A 118 3.30 -14.38 -12.57
CA PRO A 118 2.97 -13.05 -13.07
C PRO A 118 2.28 -13.04 -14.43
N GLU A 119 2.77 -13.86 -15.37
CA GLU A 119 2.24 -13.93 -16.74
C GLU A 119 0.78 -14.37 -16.78
N TRP A 120 0.40 -15.27 -15.88
CA TRP A 120 -0.99 -15.73 -15.80
C TRP A 120 -1.93 -14.60 -15.36
N LEU A 121 -1.54 -13.81 -14.34
CA LEU A 121 -2.34 -12.67 -13.86
C LEU A 121 -2.50 -11.60 -14.94
N VAL A 122 -1.42 -11.30 -15.66
CA VAL A 122 -1.45 -10.33 -16.76
C VAL A 122 -2.32 -10.82 -17.91
N ALA A 123 -2.20 -12.10 -18.30
CA ALA A 123 -3.05 -12.67 -19.34
C ALA A 123 -4.53 -12.67 -18.93
N ASP A 124 -4.82 -12.91 -17.65
CA ASP A 124 -6.19 -12.85 -17.12
C ASP A 124 -6.74 -11.42 -17.14
N ALA A 125 -5.94 -10.43 -16.74
CA ALA A 125 -6.31 -9.01 -16.83
C ALA A 125 -6.64 -8.58 -18.27
N VAL A 126 -5.81 -8.98 -19.25
CA VAL A 126 -6.04 -8.70 -20.67
C VAL A 126 -7.33 -9.37 -21.16
N ARG A 127 -7.55 -10.66 -20.86
CA ARG A 127 -8.78 -11.38 -21.25
C ARG A 127 -10.05 -10.72 -20.71
N ASN A 128 -9.95 -10.11 -19.53
CA ASN A 128 -11.07 -9.43 -18.90
C ASN A 128 -11.21 -7.95 -19.31
N GLY A 129 -10.41 -7.46 -20.27
CA GLY A 129 -10.48 -6.10 -20.79
C GLY A 129 -10.14 -5.04 -19.73
N CYS A 130 -9.22 -5.35 -18.82
CA CYS A 130 -8.67 -4.36 -17.88
C CYS A 130 -7.63 -3.50 -18.58
N GLU A 131 -7.59 -2.22 -18.24
CA GLU A 131 -6.60 -1.25 -18.76
C GLU A 131 -5.38 -1.14 -17.84
N SER A 132 -5.53 -1.60 -16.58
CA SER A 132 -4.46 -1.59 -15.59
C SER A 132 -4.51 -2.79 -14.64
N ILE A 133 -3.37 -3.00 -13.94
CA ILE A 133 -3.26 -3.89 -12.80
C ILE A 133 -3.01 -3.05 -11.56
N ALA A 134 -3.78 -3.28 -10.50
CA ALA A 134 -3.65 -2.58 -9.23
C ALA A 134 -3.16 -3.51 -8.11
N PHE A 135 -2.05 -3.17 -7.49
CA PHE A 135 -1.55 -3.77 -6.26
C PHE A 135 -2.23 -3.09 -5.07
N THR A 136 -3.08 -3.82 -4.31
CA THR A 136 -4.01 -3.20 -3.37
C THR A 136 -4.48 -4.16 -2.27
N TYR A 137 -5.46 -3.76 -1.48
CA TYR A 137 -6.13 -4.46 -0.38
C TYR A 137 -5.29 -4.59 0.89
N ASN A 138 -4.14 -5.28 0.87
CA ASN A 138 -3.11 -5.23 1.89
C ASN A 138 -2.01 -4.22 1.49
N GLU A 139 -0.81 -4.32 2.03
CA GLU A 139 0.28 -3.40 1.69
C GLU A 139 1.19 -3.97 0.59
N PRO A 140 1.22 -3.36 -0.62
CA PRO A 140 2.06 -3.85 -1.73
C PRO A 140 3.56 -3.88 -1.44
N THR A 141 4.07 -3.00 -0.60
CA THR A 141 5.48 -3.00 -0.20
C THR A 141 5.92 -4.38 0.29
N VAL A 142 5.07 -5.11 1.04
CA VAL A 142 5.51 -6.39 1.64
C VAL A 142 5.64 -7.53 0.63
N PHE A 143 5.06 -7.38 -0.58
CA PHE A 143 5.23 -8.28 -1.71
C PHE A 143 5.87 -7.61 -2.93
N ALA A 144 6.78 -6.66 -2.69
CA ALA A 144 7.38 -5.81 -3.72
C ALA A 144 7.99 -6.61 -4.90
N GLU A 145 8.65 -7.73 -4.63
CA GLU A 145 9.27 -8.57 -5.67
C GLU A 145 8.21 -9.12 -6.65
N TYR A 146 7.06 -9.54 -6.11
CA TYR A 146 5.95 -10.04 -6.94
C TYR A 146 5.29 -8.90 -7.72
N ALA A 147 5.06 -7.77 -7.06
CA ALA A 147 4.52 -6.58 -7.72
C ALA A 147 5.43 -6.09 -8.86
N LEU A 148 6.75 -6.07 -8.67
CA LEU A 148 7.73 -5.70 -9.70
C LEU A 148 7.68 -6.63 -10.92
N GLU A 149 7.65 -7.93 -10.71
CA GLU A 149 7.61 -8.88 -11.83
C GLU A 149 6.28 -8.78 -12.59
N ILE A 150 5.14 -8.64 -11.88
CA ILE A 150 3.82 -8.41 -12.50
C ILE A 150 3.82 -7.08 -13.26
N ALA A 151 4.36 -5.99 -12.69
CA ALA A 151 4.39 -4.68 -13.34
C ALA A 151 5.16 -4.72 -14.67
N ARG A 152 6.34 -5.34 -14.67
CA ARG A 152 7.12 -5.53 -15.90
C ARG A 152 6.40 -6.39 -16.94
N CYS A 153 5.68 -7.42 -16.52
CA CYS A 153 4.83 -8.21 -17.41
C CYS A 153 3.66 -7.39 -17.95
N ALA A 154 3.01 -6.58 -17.10
CA ALA A 154 1.90 -5.71 -17.46
C ALA A 154 2.31 -4.69 -18.52
N HIS A 155 3.44 -4.01 -18.33
CA HIS A 155 3.98 -3.05 -19.31
C HIS A 155 4.26 -3.70 -20.67
N ARG A 156 4.82 -4.91 -20.69
CA ARG A 156 5.02 -5.66 -21.95
C ARG A 156 3.70 -6.01 -22.65
N ALA A 157 2.62 -6.15 -21.90
CA ALA A 157 1.27 -6.40 -22.42
C ALA A 157 0.49 -5.12 -22.73
N GLY A 158 1.07 -3.93 -22.53
CA GLY A 158 0.44 -2.63 -22.76
C GLY A 158 -0.52 -2.19 -21.65
N LEU A 159 -0.52 -2.87 -20.51
CA LEU A 159 -1.32 -2.48 -19.33
C LEU A 159 -0.56 -1.46 -18.49
N LYS A 160 -1.33 -0.58 -17.82
CA LYS A 160 -0.82 0.33 -16.80
C LYS A 160 -0.74 -0.34 -15.43
N THR A 161 0.10 0.21 -14.55
CA THR A 161 0.32 -0.31 -13.19
C THR A 161 -0.09 0.71 -12.14
N VAL A 162 -0.79 0.24 -11.12
CA VAL A 162 -1.37 1.05 -10.05
C VAL A 162 -0.94 0.53 -8.70
N LEU A 163 -0.55 1.42 -7.81
CA LEU A 163 -0.19 1.12 -6.42
C LEU A 163 -1.18 1.79 -5.46
N VAL A 164 -1.81 1.02 -4.57
CA VAL A 164 -2.56 1.55 -3.43
C VAL A 164 -1.79 1.19 -2.16
N SER A 165 -1.09 2.16 -1.58
CA SER A 165 -0.07 1.90 -0.56
C SER A 165 -0.13 2.90 0.60
N ASN A 166 0.30 2.45 1.77
CA ASN A 166 0.50 3.30 2.93
C ASN A 166 1.81 4.12 2.89
N GLY A 167 2.66 3.92 1.88
CA GLY A 167 3.92 4.63 1.70
C GLY A 167 5.00 4.33 2.74
N PHE A 168 4.81 3.35 3.65
CA PHE A 168 5.81 3.01 4.66
C PHE A 168 6.87 2.07 4.10
N ILE A 169 7.71 2.59 3.21
CA ILE A 169 8.76 1.91 2.45
C ILE A 169 10.10 2.61 2.68
N THR A 170 11.23 1.90 2.56
CA THR A 170 12.54 2.56 2.60
C THR A 170 12.85 3.26 1.28
N PRO A 171 13.68 4.33 1.27
CA PRO A 171 14.09 4.99 0.04
C PRO A 171 14.68 4.00 -0.99
N GLU A 172 15.52 3.08 -0.55
CA GLU A 172 16.18 2.11 -1.42
C GLU A 172 15.17 1.18 -2.14
N ALA A 173 14.14 0.76 -1.41
CA ALA A 173 13.08 -0.07 -1.97
C ALA A 173 12.12 0.75 -2.84
N ALA A 174 11.83 2.00 -2.47
CA ALA A 174 11.01 2.92 -3.25
C ALA A 174 11.65 3.24 -4.61
N GLU A 175 12.96 3.54 -4.64
CA GLU A 175 13.72 3.78 -5.88
C GLU A 175 13.75 2.54 -6.80
N THR A 176 13.51 1.34 -6.27
CA THR A 176 13.41 0.11 -7.07
C THR A 176 11.98 -0.14 -7.58
N LEU A 177 10.96 0.09 -6.73
CA LEU A 177 9.56 -0.23 -7.05
C LEU A 177 8.88 0.87 -7.88
N TYR A 178 9.05 2.13 -7.52
CA TYR A 178 8.27 3.23 -8.07
C TYR A 178 8.49 3.53 -9.55
N PRO A 179 9.68 3.29 -10.15
CA PRO A 179 9.87 3.42 -11.59
C PRO A 179 8.96 2.52 -12.43
N GLU A 180 8.47 1.41 -11.85
CA GLU A 180 7.59 0.45 -12.54
C GLU A 180 6.09 0.72 -12.24
N ILE A 181 5.75 1.87 -11.65
CA ILE A 181 4.38 2.22 -11.25
C ILE A 181 3.93 3.49 -11.99
N ASP A 182 2.89 3.37 -12.82
CA ASP A 182 2.34 4.49 -13.58
C ASP A 182 1.49 5.44 -12.72
N ALA A 183 0.72 4.88 -11.76
CA ALA A 183 -0.10 5.68 -10.86
C ALA A 183 -0.14 5.11 -9.44
N ALA A 184 -0.30 5.97 -8.45
CA ALA A 184 -0.47 5.54 -7.07
C ALA A 184 -1.59 6.32 -6.35
N ASN A 185 -2.35 5.61 -5.51
CA ASN A 185 -3.07 6.25 -4.42
C ASN A 185 -2.33 5.95 -3.11
N PHE A 186 -1.88 7.01 -2.47
CA PHE A 186 -1.19 6.90 -1.19
C PHE A 186 -2.10 7.24 -0.02
N ASP A 187 -2.07 6.36 0.98
CA ASP A 187 -2.80 6.58 2.23
C ASP A 187 -2.02 7.50 3.18
N MET A 188 -2.35 8.77 3.25
CA MET A 188 -1.99 9.64 4.36
C MET A 188 -2.92 9.35 5.54
N LYS A 189 -2.46 8.58 6.52
CA LYS A 189 -3.32 8.13 7.62
C LYS A 189 -3.70 9.26 8.60
N GLY A 190 -2.79 10.23 8.78
CA GLY A 190 -2.98 11.43 9.58
C GLY A 190 -1.68 12.22 9.67
N PHE A 191 -1.74 13.54 9.55
CA PHE A 191 -0.54 14.39 9.50
C PHE A 191 0.02 14.67 10.90
N SER A 192 0.43 13.59 11.61
CA SER A 192 0.97 13.64 12.96
C SER A 192 1.79 12.40 13.30
N GLU A 193 3.01 12.57 13.81
CA GLU A 193 3.83 11.47 14.34
C GLU A 193 3.12 10.71 15.46
N ARG A 194 2.41 11.43 16.33
CA ARG A 194 1.62 10.81 17.39
C ARG A 194 0.55 9.89 16.83
N PHE A 195 -0.18 10.32 15.79
CA PHE A 195 -1.20 9.51 15.13
C PHE A 195 -0.60 8.23 14.54
N TYR A 196 0.51 8.34 13.81
CA TYR A 196 1.20 7.18 13.25
C TYR A 196 1.68 6.21 14.33
N LYS A 197 2.28 6.72 15.39
CA LYS A 197 2.79 5.90 16.50
C LYS A 197 1.67 5.16 17.24
N GLU A 198 0.62 5.88 17.62
CA GLU A 198 -0.45 5.35 18.49
C GLU A 198 -1.47 4.49 17.73
N LEU A 199 -1.84 4.88 16.50
CA LEU A 199 -2.94 4.26 15.77
C LEU A 199 -2.50 3.40 14.58
N CYS A 200 -1.33 3.67 13.99
CA CYS A 200 -0.81 2.92 12.84
C CYS A 200 0.37 2.02 13.20
N GLY A 201 1.00 2.24 14.35
CA GLY A 201 2.19 1.50 14.77
C GLY A 201 3.39 1.74 13.85
N GLY A 202 3.55 2.93 13.29
CA GLY A 202 4.62 3.36 12.39
C GLY A 202 5.09 4.78 12.71
N SER A 203 5.64 5.46 11.70
CA SER A 203 6.10 6.85 11.77
C SER A 203 5.73 7.61 10.50
N LEU A 204 5.57 8.93 10.59
CA LEU A 204 5.11 9.78 9.49
C LEU A 204 6.21 10.06 8.47
N GLU A 205 7.41 10.45 8.90
CA GLU A 205 8.44 10.95 7.99
C GLU A 205 8.83 9.99 6.84
N PRO A 206 8.96 8.65 7.06
CA PRO A 206 9.20 7.74 5.95
C PRO A 206 8.10 7.73 4.89
N VAL A 207 6.84 7.98 5.29
CA VAL A 207 5.70 8.06 4.37
C VAL A 207 5.80 9.33 3.51
N LEU A 208 6.14 10.46 4.12
CA LEU A 208 6.35 11.72 3.41
C LEU A 208 7.52 11.62 2.43
N GLU A 209 8.60 10.95 2.81
CA GLU A 209 9.73 10.72 1.90
C GLU A 209 9.34 9.82 0.73
N ALA A 210 8.55 8.79 0.96
CA ALA A 210 8.02 7.94 -0.12
C ALA A 210 7.20 8.75 -1.14
N PHE A 211 6.39 9.71 -0.69
CA PHE A 211 5.62 10.59 -1.58
C PHE A 211 6.54 11.50 -2.43
N ARG A 212 7.60 12.06 -1.81
CA ARG A 212 8.62 12.85 -2.54
C ARG A 212 9.34 12.00 -3.59
N ILE A 213 9.70 10.75 -3.24
CA ILE A 213 10.36 9.82 -4.16
C ILE A 213 9.45 9.51 -5.34
N PHE A 214 8.18 9.14 -5.11
CA PHE A 214 7.24 8.83 -6.18
C PHE A 214 7.04 10.02 -7.13
N ARG A 215 6.90 11.24 -6.57
CA ARG A 215 6.82 12.47 -7.38
C ARG A 215 8.04 12.66 -8.29
N ARG A 216 9.26 12.39 -7.79
CA ARG A 216 10.49 12.51 -8.61
C ARG A 216 10.50 11.55 -9.80
N HIS A 217 9.88 10.39 -9.67
CA HIS A 217 9.73 9.44 -10.78
C HIS A 217 8.66 9.82 -11.80
N GLY A 218 7.83 10.83 -11.52
CA GLY A 218 6.87 11.38 -12.48
C GLY A 218 5.60 10.56 -12.66
N GLY A 219 5.33 9.56 -11.81
CA GLY A 219 4.06 8.83 -11.80
C GLY A 219 2.89 9.73 -11.36
N HIS A 220 1.67 9.39 -11.79
CA HIS A 220 0.46 10.06 -11.32
C HIS A 220 0.17 9.68 -9.87
N ALA A 221 -0.04 10.65 -8.98
CA ALA A 221 -0.34 10.38 -7.57
C ALA A 221 -1.59 11.09 -7.09
N GLU A 222 -2.45 10.34 -6.37
CA GLU A 222 -3.57 10.85 -5.60
C GLU A 222 -3.40 10.42 -4.13
N TYR A 223 -3.90 11.22 -3.18
CA TYR A 223 -3.64 10.98 -1.76
C TYR A 223 -4.95 10.86 -0.99
N THR A 224 -5.10 9.79 -0.21
CA THR A 224 -6.32 9.51 0.56
C THR A 224 -6.08 9.66 2.05
N THR A 225 -6.94 10.43 2.73
CA THR A 225 -7.00 10.51 4.19
C THR A 225 -8.33 9.98 4.69
N LEU A 226 -8.30 8.86 5.43
CA LEU A 226 -9.44 8.36 6.17
C LEU A 226 -9.63 9.22 7.41
N ILE A 227 -10.76 9.91 7.51
CA ILE A 227 -11.03 10.85 8.60
C ILE A 227 -11.65 10.11 9.79
N LEU A 228 -10.96 10.10 10.91
CA LEU A 228 -11.38 9.52 12.20
C LEU A 228 -11.82 10.65 13.13
N PRO A 229 -13.11 10.78 13.48
CA PRO A 229 -13.59 11.83 14.36
C PRO A 229 -12.85 11.88 15.70
N GLY A 230 -12.39 13.07 16.09
CA GLY A 230 -11.62 13.32 17.32
C GLY A 230 -10.16 12.86 17.27
N LYS A 231 -9.63 12.50 16.07
CA LYS A 231 -8.24 12.02 15.91
C LYS A 231 -7.45 12.78 14.84
N ASN A 232 -7.96 12.85 13.62
CA ASN A 232 -7.30 13.54 12.51
C ASN A 232 -8.27 14.44 11.73
N ASP A 233 -9.35 14.88 12.35
CA ASP A 233 -10.46 15.62 11.76
C ASP A 233 -10.41 17.14 12.03
N SER A 234 -9.40 17.63 12.74
CA SER A 234 -9.25 19.07 13.00
C SER A 234 -8.81 19.83 11.74
N LEU A 235 -9.30 21.06 11.57
CA LEU A 235 -8.85 21.93 10.48
C LEU A 235 -7.36 22.28 10.60
N GLU A 236 -6.84 22.38 11.81
CA GLU A 236 -5.41 22.60 12.05
C GLU A 236 -4.54 21.48 11.48
N MET A 237 -4.92 20.22 11.70
CA MET A 237 -4.21 19.07 11.12
C MET A 237 -4.39 19.03 9.59
N THR A 238 -5.57 19.39 9.10
CA THR A 238 -5.85 19.53 7.68
C THR A 238 -4.95 20.61 7.06
N ASP A 239 -4.82 21.77 7.69
CA ASP A 239 -3.96 22.85 7.24
C ASP A 239 -2.49 22.43 7.18
N ALA A 240 -2.00 21.79 8.23
CA ALA A 240 -0.62 21.29 8.24
C ALA A 240 -0.35 20.30 7.10
N TRP A 241 -1.31 19.44 6.76
CA TRP A 241 -1.24 18.55 5.61
C TRP A 241 -1.25 19.32 4.29
N LEU A 242 -2.15 20.28 4.12
CA LEU A 242 -2.27 21.11 2.92
C LEU A 242 -1.00 21.96 2.70
N ASP A 243 -0.42 22.54 3.74
CA ASP A 243 0.83 23.31 3.68
C ASP A 243 2.00 22.42 3.21
N TRP A 244 2.06 21.20 3.69
CA TRP A 244 3.07 20.24 3.25
C TRP A 244 2.87 19.84 1.78
N VAL A 245 1.61 19.56 1.37
CA VAL A 245 1.28 19.25 -0.02
C VAL A 245 1.68 20.40 -0.95
N GLU A 246 1.33 21.63 -0.60
CA GLU A 246 1.70 22.81 -1.37
C GLU A 246 3.22 22.96 -1.53
N THR A 247 3.96 22.71 -0.44
CA THR A 247 5.41 22.90 -0.41
C THR A 247 6.18 21.78 -1.11
N CYS A 248 5.74 20.53 -0.95
CA CYS A 248 6.50 19.34 -1.33
C CYS A 248 5.94 18.62 -2.56
N LEU A 249 4.67 18.83 -2.87
CA LEU A 249 4.00 18.23 -4.01
C LEU A 249 3.52 19.28 -5.00
N ASP A 250 2.20 19.51 -5.04
CA ASP A 250 1.53 20.51 -5.86
C ASP A 250 0.12 20.73 -5.33
N ARG A 251 -0.48 21.93 -5.51
CA ARG A 251 -1.89 22.18 -5.18
C ARG A 251 -2.87 21.45 -6.09
N GLU A 252 -2.43 21.09 -7.29
CA GLU A 252 -3.25 20.38 -8.27
C GLU A 252 -3.36 18.88 -8.02
N VAL A 253 -2.57 18.30 -7.08
CA VAL A 253 -2.67 16.88 -6.77
C VAL A 253 -4.05 16.55 -6.20
N PRO A 254 -4.69 15.44 -6.63
CA PRO A 254 -5.97 15.04 -6.10
C PRO A 254 -5.87 14.57 -4.64
N LEU A 255 -6.71 15.15 -3.77
CA LEU A 255 -6.81 14.76 -2.37
C LEU A 255 -8.20 14.16 -2.10
N HIS A 256 -8.21 13.03 -1.44
CA HIS A 256 -9.42 12.31 -1.05
C HIS A 256 -9.58 12.32 0.45
N PHE A 257 -10.71 12.82 0.94
CA PHE A 257 -11.13 12.68 2.34
C PHE A 257 -12.25 11.67 2.43
N THR A 258 -12.03 10.56 3.13
CA THR A 258 -12.95 9.43 3.15
C THR A 258 -13.51 9.17 4.53
N ALA A 259 -14.77 8.73 4.59
CA ALA A 259 -15.44 8.44 5.85
C ALA A 259 -14.90 7.16 6.49
N TYR A 260 -14.56 7.25 7.78
CA TYR A 260 -14.26 6.12 8.63
C TYR A 260 -15.56 5.46 9.12
N HIS A 261 -15.54 4.14 9.20
CA HIS A 261 -16.50 3.32 9.93
C HIS A 261 -15.75 2.42 10.92
N PRO A 262 -16.29 2.20 12.15
CA PRO A 262 -15.65 1.33 13.14
C PRO A 262 -15.26 -0.02 12.56
N ALA A 263 -13.99 -0.39 12.71
CA ALA A 263 -13.44 -1.62 12.16
C ALA A 263 -12.28 -2.14 13.01
N TYR A 264 -12.03 -3.44 12.96
CA TYR A 264 -10.94 -4.17 13.59
C TYR A 264 -10.87 -3.90 15.10
N ARG A 265 -9.82 -3.22 15.57
CA ARG A 265 -9.56 -2.96 17.00
C ARG A 265 -9.90 -1.53 17.43
N TYR A 266 -10.41 -0.70 16.52
CA TYR A 266 -10.71 0.69 16.81
C TYR A 266 -12.20 0.97 16.68
N HIS A 267 -12.84 1.24 17.82
CA HIS A 267 -14.26 1.54 17.93
C HIS A 267 -14.51 2.79 18.79
N ALA A 268 -13.44 3.53 19.14
CA ALA A 268 -13.53 4.69 20.03
C ALA A 268 -14.10 5.94 19.37
N SER A 269 -14.05 6.03 18.03
CA SER A 269 -14.70 7.10 17.26
C SER A 269 -16.00 6.61 16.64
N PRO A 270 -17.03 7.46 16.54
CA PRO A 270 -18.20 7.16 15.72
C PRO A 270 -17.87 7.15 14.23
N PRO A 271 -18.74 6.63 13.36
CA PRO A 271 -18.61 6.83 11.92
C PRO A 271 -18.49 8.30 11.56
N THR A 272 -17.70 8.63 10.54
CA THR A 272 -17.47 10.01 10.14
C THR A 272 -18.76 10.62 9.57
N PRO A 273 -19.28 11.71 10.15
CA PRO A 273 -20.44 12.39 9.61
C PRO A 273 -20.14 12.98 8.22
N PRO A 274 -21.01 12.81 7.20
CA PRO A 274 -20.81 13.42 5.88
C PRO A 274 -20.65 14.95 5.92
N ALA A 275 -21.27 15.62 6.89
CA ALA A 275 -21.13 17.06 7.08
C ALA A 275 -19.68 17.46 7.43
N LEU A 276 -18.98 16.67 8.23
CA LEU A 276 -17.58 16.91 8.57
C LEU A 276 -16.67 16.84 7.33
N LEU A 277 -16.85 15.83 6.48
CA LEU A 277 -16.10 15.71 5.23
C LEU A 277 -16.38 16.90 4.29
N ARG A 278 -17.63 17.36 4.20
CA ARG A 278 -17.96 18.56 3.42
C ARG A 278 -17.26 19.80 3.96
N THR A 279 -17.24 19.98 5.28
CA THR A 279 -16.51 21.09 5.92
C THR A 279 -15.02 21.06 5.59
N ILE A 280 -14.37 19.89 5.67
CA ILE A 280 -12.95 19.73 5.31
C ILE A 280 -12.72 20.04 3.83
N ARG A 281 -13.59 19.53 2.94
CA ARG A 281 -13.53 19.81 1.50
C ARG A 281 -13.65 21.30 1.20
N GLU A 282 -14.65 21.98 1.73
CA GLU A 282 -14.87 23.40 1.53
C GLU A 282 -13.69 24.23 2.06
N HIS A 283 -13.13 23.81 3.18
CA HIS A 283 -11.93 24.44 3.76
C HIS A 283 -10.74 24.29 2.80
N ALA A 284 -10.45 23.10 2.30
CA ALA A 284 -9.36 22.85 1.36
C ALA A 284 -9.54 23.61 0.03
N ILE A 285 -10.78 23.70 -0.49
CA ILE A 285 -11.09 24.50 -1.68
C ILE A 285 -10.81 25.98 -1.43
N ARG A 286 -11.21 26.55 -0.28
CA ARG A 286 -10.89 27.95 0.10
C ARG A 286 -9.40 28.21 0.23
N ARG A 287 -8.60 27.18 0.58
CA ARG A 287 -7.14 27.21 0.61
C ARG A 287 -6.49 27.13 -0.78
N GLY A 288 -7.31 26.99 -1.85
CA GLY A 288 -6.86 26.96 -3.24
C GLY A 288 -6.48 25.58 -3.77
N PHE A 289 -7.00 24.48 -3.16
CA PHE A 289 -6.84 23.12 -3.66
C PHE A 289 -8.08 22.73 -4.48
N PRO A 290 -8.01 22.65 -5.82
CA PRO A 290 -9.19 22.46 -6.66
C PRO A 290 -9.70 21.02 -6.70
N ASN A 291 -8.82 20.04 -6.51
CA ASN A 291 -9.07 18.62 -6.75
C ASN A 291 -9.34 17.87 -5.45
N ILE A 292 -10.47 18.14 -4.80
CA ILE A 292 -10.86 17.53 -3.52
C ILE A 292 -12.04 16.60 -3.72
N TYR A 293 -11.82 15.32 -3.44
CA TYR A 293 -12.80 14.23 -3.57
C TYR A 293 -13.25 13.71 -2.20
N LEU A 294 -14.50 13.29 -2.10
CA LEU A 294 -15.05 12.67 -0.90
C LEU A 294 -15.41 11.21 -1.17
N GLY A 295 -15.05 10.32 -0.25
CA GLY A 295 -15.30 8.89 -0.39
C GLY A 295 -15.97 8.26 0.82
N ASN A 296 -16.46 7.04 0.65
CA ASN A 296 -17.17 6.25 1.66
C ASN A 296 -18.41 6.95 2.25
N ILE A 297 -19.00 7.92 1.56
CA ILE A 297 -20.24 8.59 1.96
C ILE A 297 -21.41 7.72 1.48
N ARG A 298 -22.25 7.29 2.40
CA ARG A 298 -23.52 6.63 2.12
C ARG A 298 -24.68 7.61 2.23
#